data_77a168da867f73cf3433f25f326df1b3
#
_entry.id   77a168da867f73cf3433f25f326df1b3
#
_cell.length_a   1.000
_cell.length_b   1.000
_cell.length_c   1.000
_cell.angle_alpha   90.00
_cell.angle_beta   90.00
_cell.angle_gamma   90.00
#
_symmetry.space_group_name_H-M   'P 1'
#
loop_
_entity.id
_entity.type
_entity.pdbx_description
1 polymer ?
#
loop_
_entity_poly.entity_id
_entity_poly.type
_entity_poly.pdbx_seq_one_letter_code
_entity_poly.pdbx_strand_id
1 'polypeptide(L)'
;MRRIAFILLVALGALLLGSCSAERQAEKLREKIRFEGIEQITPHGMSGVDVEVSVVNETRHKITLEEAELTLSYNRNKVLMLQLRDAVELPKRFEGTLKASTRMKVYDPLSAMFVLGRLGTRRFDDMSVTIDAKVKVGPVRKNIFVADMELQKFLSKFALSTEEAEQI
;
A
#
# COMPACT_ATOMS: atom_id res chain seq x y z
N MET A 1 14.71 2.41 2.84
CA MET A 1 14.08 1.43 1.92
C MET A 1 12.98 0.60 2.60
N ARG A 2 13.17 0.07 3.80
CA ARG A 2 12.11 -0.65 4.58
C ARG A 2 10.79 0.14 4.68
N ARG A 3 10.85 1.46 4.79
CA ARG A 3 9.69 2.35 4.98
C ARG A 3 8.89 2.66 3.71
N ILE A 4 9.49 2.54 2.52
CA ILE A 4 8.75 2.70 1.25
C ILE A 4 7.89 1.47 0.97
N ALA A 5 8.42 0.30 1.26
CA ALA A 5 7.67 -0.94 1.21
C ALA A 5 6.44 -0.92 2.12
N PHE A 6 6.59 -0.29 3.29
CA PHE A 6 5.54 -0.05 4.24
C PHE A 6 4.41 0.83 3.67
N ILE A 7 4.74 1.91 2.97
CA ILE A 7 3.76 2.78 2.32
C ILE A 7 2.97 2.02 1.25
N LEU A 8 3.61 1.13 0.52
CA LEU A 8 2.97 0.34 -0.53
C LEU A 8 1.96 -0.66 0.03
N LEU A 9 2.29 -1.22 1.16
CA LEU A 9 1.46 -2.22 1.81
C LEU A 9 0.25 -1.62 2.51
N VAL A 10 0.44 -0.45 3.11
CA VAL A 10 -0.66 0.35 3.65
C VAL A 10 -1.61 0.75 2.53
N ALA A 11 -1.07 1.06 1.32
CA ALA A 11 -1.89 1.26 0.12
C ALA A 11 -2.71 0.02 -0.23
N LEU A 12 -2.13 -1.17 -0.12
CA LEU A 12 -2.82 -2.44 -0.38
C LEU A 12 -4.00 -2.66 0.57
N GLY A 13 -3.82 -2.40 1.87
CA GLY A 13 -4.90 -2.46 2.87
C GLY A 13 -5.98 -1.40 2.65
N ALA A 14 -5.58 -0.19 2.24
CA ALA A 14 -6.45 0.94 1.94
C ALA A 14 -7.38 0.71 0.74
N LEU A 15 -6.89 -0.01 -0.25
CA LEU A 15 -7.56 -0.26 -1.51
C LEU A 15 -8.86 -1.05 -1.37
N LEU A 16 -9.04 -1.71 -0.24
CA LEU A 16 -10.28 -2.46 0.06
C LEU A 16 -11.42 -1.56 0.56
N LEU A 17 -11.21 -0.24 0.77
CA LEU A 17 -12.02 0.56 1.67
C LEU A 17 -12.71 1.81 1.08
N GLY A 18 -12.62 2.09 -0.19
CA GLY A 18 -13.11 3.34 -0.75
C GLY A 18 -14.22 3.25 -1.79
N SER A 19 -15.49 3.37 -1.43
CA SER A 19 -16.52 4.09 -2.20
C SER A 19 -17.87 4.14 -1.49
N CYS A 20 -18.51 5.27 -1.53
CA CYS A 20 -19.64 5.71 -0.70
C CYS A 20 -21.02 5.03 -0.84
N SER A 21 -21.27 4.12 -1.73
CA SER A 21 -22.59 3.45 -1.83
C SER A 21 -22.61 2.01 -1.31
N ALA A 22 -21.47 1.51 -0.89
CA ALA A 22 -21.29 0.17 -0.35
C ALA A 22 -20.78 0.17 1.10
N GLU A 23 -20.93 1.29 1.82
CA GLU A 23 -20.36 1.46 3.17
C GLU A 23 -20.67 0.31 4.12
N ARG A 24 -21.93 -0.14 4.17
CA ARG A 24 -22.30 -1.27 5.04
C ARG A 24 -21.73 -2.62 4.59
N GLN A 25 -21.52 -2.82 3.29
CA GLN A 25 -20.87 -4.04 2.79
C GLN A 25 -19.36 -3.96 2.90
N ALA A 26 -18.79 -2.77 2.68
CA ALA A 26 -17.37 -2.51 2.87
C ALA A 26 -16.94 -2.67 4.33
N GLU A 27 -17.77 -2.18 5.25
CA GLU A 27 -17.54 -2.30 6.71
C GLU A 27 -17.55 -3.78 7.17
N LYS A 28 -18.50 -4.57 6.70
CA LYS A 28 -18.52 -6.02 6.94
C LYS A 28 -17.36 -6.79 6.29
N LEU A 29 -16.83 -6.29 5.17
CA LEU A 29 -15.63 -6.85 4.56
C LEU A 29 -14.37 -6.46 5.34
N ARG A 30 -14.32 -5.24 5.88
CA ARG A 30 -13.23 -4.75 6.75
C ARG A 30 -13.05 -5.63 7.98
N GLU A 31 -14.14 -5.98 8.64
CA GLU A 31 -14.10 -6.84 9.83
C GLU A 31 -13.60 -8.26 9.53
N LYS A 32 -13.75 -8.70 8.27
CA LYS A 32 -13.40 -10.07 7.82
C LYS A 32 -12.07 -10.17 7.09
N ILE A 33 -11.44 -9.05 6.80
CA ILE A 33 -10.13 -9.00 6.18
C ILE A 33 -9.23 -8.25 7.14
N ARG A 34 -8.29 -8.97 7.74
CA ARG A 34 -7.33 -8.40 8.68
C ARG A 34 -5.93 -8.48 8.09
N PHE A 35 -5.27 -7.38 8.19
CA PHE A 35 -3.83 -7.28 7.98
C PHE A 35 -3.18 -7.43 9.36
N GLU A 36 -2.33 -8.43 9.52
CA GLU A 36 -1.73 -8.75 10.82
C GLU A 36 -0.33 -8.19 10.98
N GLY A 37 0.39 -8.00 9.87
CA GLY A 37 1.71 -7.40 9.92
C GLY A 37 2.54 -7.59 8.65
N ILE A 38 3.72 -7.01 8.68
CA ILE A 38 4.75 -7.18 7.66
C ILE A 38 5.76 -8.19 8.18
N GLU A 39 5.86 -9.33 7.50
CA GLU A 39 6.81 -10.38 7.84
C GLU A 39 8.22 -10.04 7.33
N GLN A 40 8.29 -9.62 6.08
CA GLN A 40 9.58 -9.35 5.45
C GLN A 40 9.49 -8.26 4.40
N ILE A 41 10.56 -7.48 4.31
CA ILE A 41 10.79 -6.49 3.25
C ILE A 41 12.15 -6.75 2.64
N THR A 42 12.17 -7.06 1.34
CA THR A 42 13.40 -7.33 0.59
C THR A 42 13.60 -6.25 -0.47
N PRO A 43 14.49 -5.27 -0.25
CA PRO A 43 14.79 -4.25 -1.24
C PRO A 43 15.67 -4.80 -2.36
N HIS A 44 15.37 -4.42 -3.60
CA HIS A 44 16.16 -4.71 -4.79
C HIS A 44 16.85 -3.45 -5.33
N GLY A 45 17.43 -2.68 -4.45
CA GLY A 45 18.05 -1.39 -4.77
C GLY A 45 17.00 -0.40 -5.31
N MET A 46 17.28 0.22 -6.45
CA MET A 46 16.37 1.16 -7.10
C MET A 46 15.41 0.48 -8.09
N SER A 47 15.44 -0.84 -8.23
CA SER A 47 14.57 -1.55 -9.15
C SER A 47 13.20 -1.90 -8.57
N GLY A 48 13.08 -1.90 -7.25
CA GLY A 48 11.81 -2.22 -6.57
C GLY A 48 12.00 -2.81 -5.19
N VAL A 49 10.94 -3.38 -4.67
CA VAL A 49 10.90 -4.02 -3.36
C VAL A 49 9.90 -5.16 -3.36
N ASP A 50 10.26 -6.26 -2.71
CA ASP A 50 9.34 -7.33 -2.36
C ASP A 50 8.88 -7.16 -0.92
N VAL A 51 7.60 -7.38 -0.68
CA VAL A 51 6.99 -7.28 0.64
C VAL A 51 6.22 -8.56 0.91
N GLU A 52 6.47 -9.17 2.05
CA GLU A 52 5.72 -10.30 2.57
C GLU A 52 4.86 -9.85 3.74
N VAL A 53 3.58 -10.21 3.70
CA VAL A 53 2.56 -9.72 4.64
C VAL A 53 1.72 -10.85 5.18
N SER A 54 1.49 -10.82 6.48
CA SER A 54 0.50 -11.67 7.15
C SER A 54 -0.88 -11.09 7.00
N VAL A 55 -1.80 -11.88 6.48
CA VAL A 55 -3.17 -11.46 6.21
C VAL A 55 -4.18 -12.57 6.43
N VAL A 56 -5.34 -12.19 6.93
CA VAL A 56 -6.47 -13.09 7.13
C VAL A 56 -7.64 -12.63 6.25
N ASN A 57 -8.23 -13.55 5.51
CA ASN A 57 -9.44 -13.35 4.74
C ASN A 57 -10.52 -14.34 5.19
N GLU A 58 -11.38 -13.94 6.08
CA GLU A 58 -12.51 -14.76 6.55
C GLU A 58 -13.69 -14.76 5.57
N THR A 59 -13.59 -14.04 4.47
CA THR A 59 -14.68 -13.95 3.50
C THR A 59 -14.80 -15.20 2.65
N ARG A 60 -15.95 -15.34 1.99
CA ARG A 60 -16.20 -16.41 1.01
C ARG A 60 -15.72 -16.06 -0.40
N HIS A 61 -15.09 -14.91 -0.57
CA HIS A 61 -14.64 -14.41 -1.86
C HIS A 61 -13.12 -14.34 -1.94
N LYS A 62 -12.59 -14.75 -3.07
CA LYS A 62 -11.21 -14.45 -3.43
C LYS A 62 -11.12 -12.96 -3.78
N ILE A 63 -10.08 -12.32 -3.31
CA ILE A 63 -9.76 -10.94 -3.61
C ILE A 63 -8.46 -10.93 -4.42
N THR A 64 -8.44 -10.19 -5.50
CA THR A 64 -7.26 -10.05 -6.35
C THR A 64 -6.94 -8.58 -6.52
N LEU A 65 -5.74 -8.17 -6.14
CA LEU A 65 -5.16 -6.90 -6.53
C LEU A 65 -4.54 -7.11 -7.91
N GLU A 66 -5.25 -6.67 -8.95
CA GLU A 66 -4.83 -6.88 -10.35
C GLU A 66 -3.70 -5.92 -10.73
N GLU A 67 -3.82 -4.65 -10.34
CA GLU A 67 -2.85 -3.59 -10.60
C GLU A 67 -2.80 -2.65 -9.41
N ALA A 68 -1.63 -2.12 -9.09
CA ALA A 68 -1.48 -1.05 -8.12
C ALA A 68 -0.28 -0.16 -8.46
N GLU A 69 -0.50 1.14 -8.43
CA GLU A 69 0.53 2.16 -8.54
C GLU A 69 0.44 3.10 -7.34
N LEU A 70 1.57 3.37 -6.74
CA LEU A 70 1.72 4.36 -5.69
C LEU A 70 2.77 5.36 -6.14
N THR A 71 2.35 6.60 -6.36
CA THR A 71 3.24 7.71 -6.69
C THR A 71 3.48 8.56 -5.45
N LEU A 72 4.74 8.75 -5.09
CA LEU A 72 5.17 9.68 -4.06
C LEU A 72 5.60 10.98 -4.71
N SER A 73 5.03 12.08 -4.25
CA SER A 73 5.34 13.44 -4.72
C SER A 73 5.92 14.27 -3.57
N TYR A 74 6.80 15.19 -3.91
CA TYR A 74 7.35 16.20 -3.02
C TYR A 74 7.22 17.58 -3.68
N ASN A 75 6.67 18.56 -2.97
CA ASN A 75 6.34 19.89 -3.52
C ASN A 75 5.54 19.80 -4.83
N ARG A 76 4.55 18.88 -4.91
CA ARG A 76 3.71 18.59 -6.08
C ARG A 76 4.45 17.99 -7.29
N ASN A 77 5.74 17.70 -7.18
CA ASN A 77 6.50 17.04 -8.23
C ASN A 77 6.59 15.53 -7.94
N LYS A 78 6.34 14.71 -8.95
CA LYS A 78 6.50 13.26 -8.84
C LYS A 78 7.98 12.93 -8.61
N VAL A 79 8.26 12.21 -7.54
CA VAL A 79 9.61 11.83 -7.15
C VAL A 79 9.89 10.38 -7.50
N LEU A 80 9.02 9.49 -7.05
CA LEU A 80 9.12 8.06 -7.35
C LEU A 80 7.74 7.43 -7.47
N MET A 81 7.68 6.31 -8.17
CA MET A 81 6.48 5.49 -8.31
C MET A 81 6.84 4.05 -8.02
N LEU A 82 5.98 3.39 -7.27
CA LEU A 82 6.01 1.95 -7.05
C LEU A 82 4.84 1.34 -7.78
N GLN A 83 5.11 0.34 -8.60
CA GLN A 83 4.11 -0.36 -9.40
C GLN A 83 4.16 -1.85 -9.06
N LEU A 84 3.01 -2.44 -8.82
CA LEU A 84 2.87 -3.88 -8.63
C LEU A 84 3.35 -4.62 -9.91
N ARG A 85 4.18 -5.66 -9.74
CA ARG A 85 4.69 -6.44 -10.88
C ARG A 85 3.67 -7.46 -11.36
N ASP A 86 3.13 -8.20 -10.42
CA ASP A 86 2.22 -9.29 -10.66
C ASP A 86 1.01 -9.15 -9.77
N ALA A 87 -0.15 -9.61 -10.25
CA ALA A 87 -1.36 -9.59 -9.45
C ALA A 87 -1.19 -10.41 -8.17
N VAL A 88 -1.67 -9.88 -7.06
CA VAL A 88 -1.65 -10.55 -5.76
C VAL A 88 -3.03 -11.11 -5.47
N GLU A 89 -3.09 -12.42 -5.23
CA GLU A 89 -4.33 -13.11 -4.90
C GLU A 89 -4.40 -13.42 -3.40
N LEU A 90 -5.46 -12.95 -2.77
CA LEU A 90 -5.84 -13.31 -1.42
C LEU A 90 -6.99 -14.33 -1.50
N PRO A 91 -6.72 -15.62 -1.24
CA PRO A 91 -7.73 -16.66 -1.34
C PRO A 91 -8.87 -16.47 -0.34
N LYS A 92 -10.02 -17.06 -0.62
CA LYS A 92 -11.15 -17.12 0.33
C LYS A 92 -10.76 -17.96 1.55
N ARG A 93 -11.20 -17.54 2.76
CA ARG A 93 -10.93 -18.25 4.01
C ARG A 93 -9.44 -18.59 4.19
N PHE A 94 -8.61 -17.61 3.93
CA PHE A 94 -7.17 -17.73 3.95
C PHE A 94 -6.62 -17.06 5.22
N GLU A 95 -5.61 -17.67 5.78
CA GLU A 95 -4.76 -17.11 6.83
C GLU A 95 -3.33 -17.49 6.49
N GLY A 96 -2.44 -16.52 6.41
CA GLY A 96 -1.05 -16.75 6.06
C GLY A 96 -0.37 -15.56 5.40
N THR A 97 0.79 -15.81 4.84
CA THR A 97 1.66 -14.79 4.24
C THR A 97 1.42 -14.68 2.75
N LEU A 98 1.30 -13.44 2.26
CA LEU A 98 1.26 -13.10 0.84
C LEU A 98 2.50 -12.30 0.47
N LYS A 99 3.00 -12.53 -0.74
CA LYS A 99 4.11 -11.78 -1.31
C LYS A 99 3.62 -10.84 -2.39
N ALA A 100 4.02 -9.57 -2.29
CA ALA A 100 3.82 -8.54 -3.31
C ALA A 100 5.18 -8.05 -3.81
N SER A 101 5.42 -8.18 -5.11
CA SER A 101 6.64 -7.68 -5.76
C SER A 101 6.34 -6.40 -6.51
N THR A 102 7.22 -5.41 -6.40
CA THR A 102 7.04 -4.11 -7.05
C THR A 102 8.22 -3.71 -7.91
N ARG A 103 7.95 -2.83 -8.88
CA ARG A 103 8.96 -2.07 -9.60
C ARG A 103 8.99 -0.65 -9.07
N MET A 104 10.18 -0.08 -8.98
CA MET A 104 10.37 1.33 -8.65
C MET A 104 10.77 2.09 -9.91
N LYS A 105 10.08 3.20 -10.16
CA LYS A 105 10.46 4.20 -11.16
C LYS A 105 10.81 5.48 -10.43
N VAL A 106 12.03 5.96 -10.61
CA VAL A 106 12.50 7.21 -10.05
C VAL A 106 12.40 8.28 -11.13
N TYR A 107 11.65 9.35 -10.84
CA TYR A 107 11.49 10.48 -11.76
C TYR A 107 12.56 11.54 -11.54
N ASP A 108 12.91 11.79 -10.26
CA ASP A 108 13.94 12.73 -9.86
C ASP A 108 14.84 12.08 -8.80
N PRO A 109 16.06 11.65 -9.17
CA PRO A 109 16.98 10.97 -8.26
C PRO A 109 17.39 11.82 -7.05
N LEU A 110 17.58 13.12 -7.22
CA LEU A 110 17.99 13.99 -6.12
C LEU A 110 16.87 14.17 -5.11
N SER A 111 15.68 14.48 -5.58
CA SER A 111 14.48 14.54 -4.72
C SER A 111 14.17 13.19 -4.10
N ALA A 112 14.40 12.08 -4.79
CA ALA A 112 14.20 10.76 -4.24
C ALA A 112 15.14 10.49 -3.04
N MET A 113 16.43 10.79 -3.16
CA MET A 113 17.37 10.67 -2.05
C MET A 113 16.98 11.55 -0.86
N PHE A 114 16.59 12.79 -1.13
CA PHE A 114 16.13 13.73 -0.11
C PHE A 114 14.87 13.22 0.62
N VAL A 115 13.87 12.78 -0.14
CA VAL A 115 12.61 12.23 0.38
C VAL A 115 12.89 10.97 1.21
N LEU A 116 13.74 10.06 0.73
CA LEU A 116 14.12 8.86 1.47
C LEU A 116 14.78 9.19 2.82
N GLY A 117 15.64 10.19 2.84
CA GLY A 117 16.26 10.68 4.07
C GLY A 117 15.22 11.26 5.05
N ARG A 118 14.26 12.05 4.54
CA ARG A 118 13.18 12.62 5.36
C ARG A 118 12.21 11.58 5.89
N LEU A 119 11.86 10.58 5.11
CA LEU A 119 11.10 9.42 5.59
C LEU A 119 11.81 8.74 6.75
N GLY A 120 13.14 8.67 6.68
CA GLY A 120 13.99 8.18 7.78
C GLY A 120 13.84 8.96 9.07
N THR A 121 13.59 10.25 9.01
CA THR A 121 13.45 11.16 10.17
C THR A 121 12.00 11.50 10.51
N ARG A 122 11.02 10.82 9.90
CA ARG A 122 9.57 11.05 10.08
C ARG A 122 9.12 12.49 9.75
N ARG A 123 9.79 13.16 8.83
CA ARG A 123 9.41 14.48 8.33
C ARG A 123 8.67 14.32 7.01
N PHE A 124 7.35 14.47 7.05
CA PHE A 124 6.45 14.22 5.92
C PHE A 124 5.90 15.51 5.28
N ASP A 125 6.43 16.67 5.69
CA ASP A 125 6.00 17.96 5.18
C ASP A 125 6.16 18.01 3.66
N ASP A 126 5.19 18.59 2.98
CA ASP A 126 5.15 18.76 1.53
C ASP A 126 5.21 17.44 0.71
N MET A 127 4.96 16.30 1.37
CA MET A 127 4.87 15.00 0.72
C MET A 127 3.42 14.58 0.53
N SER A 128 3.10 14.10 -0.68
CA SER A 128 1.79 13.53 -0.99
C SER A 128 1.91 12.19 -1.70
N VAL A 129 0.86 11.40 -1.60
CA VAL A 129 0.72 10.09 -2.25
C VAL A 129 -0.47 10.11 -3.18
N THR A 130 -0.28 9.58 -4.37
CA THR A 130 -1.36 9.25 -5.30
C THR A 130 -1.39 7.73 -5.46
N ILE A 131 -2.57 7.15 -5.35
CA ILE A 131 -2.79 5.71 -5.47
C ILE A 131 -3.76 5.46 -6.61
N ASP A 132 -3.41 4.56 -7.50
CA ASP A 132 -4.28 4.00 -8.53
C ASP A 132 -4.21 2.48 -8.46
N ALA A 133 -5.37 1.83 -8.29
CA ALA A 133 -5.39 0.39 -8.17
C ALA A 133 -6.67 -0.23 -8.70
N LYS A 134 -6.53 -1.46 -9.20
CA LYS A 134 -7.63 -2.30 -9.67
C LYS A 134 -7.75 -3.53 -8.80
N VAL A 135 -8.90 -3.66 -8.16
CA VAL A 135 -9.21 -4.77 -7.25
C VAL A 135 -10.40 -5.54 -7.78
N LYS A 136 -10.29 -6.86 -7.74
CA LYS A 136 -11.37 -7.79 -8.06
C LYS A 136 -11.80 -8.54 -6.80
N VAL A 137 -13.08 -8.50 -6.48
CA VAL A 137 -13.68 -9.23 -5.36
C VAL A 137 -14.76 -10.14 -5.93
N GLY A 138 -14.49 -11.43 -6.00
CA GLY A 138 -15.36 -12.37 -6.71
C GLY A 138 -15.57 -11.96 -8.18
N PRO A 139 -16.81 -11.71 -8.64
CA PRO A 139 -17.09 -11.27 -10.02
C PRO A 139 -16.95 -9.76 -10.23
N VAL A 140 -16.81 -8.97 -9.16
CA VAL A 140 -16.84 -7.51 -9.21
C VAL A 140 -15.43 -6.94 -9.30
N ARG A 141 -15.20 -6.04 -10.27
CA ARG A 141 -13.99 -5.22 -10.36
C ARG A 141 -14.26 -3.81 -9.89
N LYS A 142 -13.30 -3.24 -9.18
CA LYS A 142 -13.35 -1.85 -8.72
C LYS A 142 -12.01 -1.17 -9.00
N ASN A 143 -12.08 0.06 -9.49
CA ASN A 143 -10.94 0.95 -9.56
C ASN A 143 -10.96 1.85 -8.33
N ILE A 144 -9.81 2.01 -7.71
CA ILE A 144 -9.62 2.86 -6.54
C ILE A 144 -8.60 3.90 -6.94
N PHE A 145 -8.99 5.16 -6.84
CA PHE A 145 -8.13 6.27 -7.13
C PHE A 145 -8.17 7.28 -5.98
N VAL A 146 -6.98 7.60 -5.46
CA VAL A 146 -6.80 8.60 -4.41
C VAL A 146 -5.71 9.54 -4.89
N ALA A 147 -6.06 10.80 -5.13
CA ALA A 147 -5.12 11.80 -5.63
C ALA A 147 -4.58 12.67 -4.49
N ASP A 148 -3.28 12.95 -4.55
CA ASP A 148 -2.58 13.95 -3.75
C ASP A 148 -2.92 13.98 -2.25
N MET A 149 -3.10 12.80 -1.66
CA MET A 149 -3.30 12.69 -0.22
C MET A 149 -2.00 13.02 0.51
N GLU A 150 -2.03 13.93 1.46
CA GLU A 150 -0.88 14.21 2.34
C GLU A 150 -0.36 12.89 2.94
N LEU A 151 0.95 12.68 2.88
CA LEU A 151 1.55 11.42 3.33
C LEU A 151 1.24 11.15 4.81
N GLN A 152 1.21 12.19 5.64
CA GLN A 152 0.85 12.06 7.04
C GLN A 152 -0.59 11.59 7.25
N LYS A 153 -1.54 12.15 6.49
CA LYS A 153 -2.95 11.70 6.51
C LYS A 153 -3.10 10.27 6.00
N PHE A 154 -2.35 9.94 4.95
CA PHE A 154 -2.30 8.59 4.43
C PHE A 154 -1.86 7.61 5.51
N LEU A 155 -0.71 7.86 6.15
CA LEU A 155 -0.18 7.02 7.21
C LEU A 155 -1.13 6.90 8.40
N SER A 156 -1.80 7.99 8.81
CA SER A 156 -2.76 7.97 9.92
C SER A 156 -4.06 7.24 9.61
N LYS A 157 -4.57 7.32 8.37
CA LYS A 157 -5.79 6.60 7.96
C LYS A 157 -5.60 5.09 7.88
N PHE A 158 -4.40 4.69 7.54
CA PHE A 158 -4.03 3.30 7.40
C PHE A 158 -3.21 2.84 8.59
N ALA A 159 -3.42 3.54 9.72
CA ALA A 159 -2.70 3.47 10.96
C ALA A 159 -2.21 2.05 11.25
N LEU A 160 -1.03 1.93 10.83
CA LEU A 160 -0.08 1.24 11.64
C LEU A 160 0.22 2.21 12.78
N SER A 161 -0.21 1.83 13.95
CA SER A 161 0.10 2.59 15.14
C SER A 161 1.60 2.85 15.15
N THR A 162 1.99 4.05 15.51
CA THR A 162 3.39 4.46 15.60
C THR A 162 4.23 3.52 16.48
N GLU A 163 3.59 2.71 17.30
CA GLU A 163 4.21 1.72 18.20
C GLU A 163 4.70 0.46 17.48
N GLU A 164 3.98 -0.03 16.45
CA GLU A 164 4.44 -1.20 15.67
C GLU A 164 5.61 -0.85 14.74
N ALA A 165 5.76 0.41 14.35
CA ALA A 165 6.88 0.88 13.55
C ALA A 165 8.21 1.00 14.36
N GLU A 166 8.17 0.91 15.67
CA GLU A 166 9.36 0.94 16.54
C GLU A 166 10.01 -0.43 16.74
N GLN A 167 9.29 -1.52 16.42
CA GLN A 167 9.79 -2.88 16.60
C GLN A 167 10.44 -3.49 15.35
N ILE A 168 10.59 -2.71 14.25
CA ILE A 168 11.20 -3.20 13.00
C ILE A 168 12.51 -2.48 12.72
#